data_166924a8cd1a47dd2529d37639f06426
#
_entry.id   166924a8cd1a47dd2529d37639f06426
#
_cell.length_a   1.000
_cell.length_b   1.000
_cell.length_c   1.000
_cell.angle_alpha   90.00
_cell.angle_beta   90.00
_cell.angle_gamma   90.00
#
_symmetry.space_group_name_H-M   'P 1'
#
loop_
_entity.id
_entity.type
_entity.pdbx_description
1 polymer ?
#
loop_
_entity_poly.entity_id
_entity_poly.type
_entity_poly.pdbx_seq_one_letter_code
_entity_poly.pdbx_strand_id
1 'polypeptide(L)'
;WYPGEQGGLALADMLLGKVNPSGKLNYSFPQSVGHLPCYYNYLPTDKGFYRSPGSKNKPGKDYVFSSPKALWAFGHGLSYTDFEYLSATTSKEDYACEDVIEVTIAIRNTGDYDGLEVPQVYVRDMVSSVVMPVQELKGFEKVLIKKGETKQVIIKIPVSELALYNKEMKKVVEPGAFELQIGRASDDIRIKKVITVERASEKYIPTLRDKEKKVSSTKNMTATPVVVKGTIRDVQANLLPQVTVKVGKEEVVTNSKGEYSIRAMSTDTLIVSGSKF
;
A
#
# COMPACT_ATOMS: atom_id res chain seq x y z
N TRP A 1 -8.37 -14.85 1.36
CA TRP A 1 -9.04 -14.34 0.16
C TRP A 1 -9.37 -15.51 -0.78
N TYR A 2 -10.21 -15.27 -1.75
CA TYR A 2 -10.55 -16.28 -2.74
C TYR A 2 -9.39 -16.43 -3.72
N PRO A 3 -8.73 -17.61 -3.81
CA PRO A 3 -7.70 -17.88 -4.80
C PRO A 3 -8.35 -17.93 -6.19
N GLY A 4 -7.60 -17.50 -7.21
CA GLY A 4 -8.03 -17.64 -8.59
C GLY A 4 -7.92 -19.09 -9.08
N GLU A 5 -8.10 -19.29 -10.39
CA GLU A 5 -8.08 -20.59 -11.05
C GLU A 5 -6.82 -21.43 -10.70
N GLN A 6 -5.66 -20.79 -10.60
CA GLN A 6 -4.38 -21.43 -10.29
C GLN A 6 -4.11 -21.58 -8.78
N GLY A 7 -5.08 -21.28 -7.92
CA GLY A 7 -4.90 -21.27 -6.47
C GLY A 7 -4.48 -22.62 -5.90
N GLY A 8 -5.05 -23.71 -6.41
CA GLY A 8 -4.68 -25.06 -5.99
C GLY A 8 -3.24 -25.41 -6.35
N LEU A 9 -2.80 -25.06 -7.56
CA LEU A 9 -1.42 -25.31 -8.01
C LEU A 9 -0.43 -24.46 -7.19
N ALA A 10 -0.71 -23.18 -6.97
CA ALA A 10 0.12 -22.29 -6.16
C ALA A 10 0.28 -22.80 -4.72
N LEU A 11 -0.81 -23.30 -4.12
CA LEU A 11 -0.77 -23.90 -2.78
C LEU A 11 0.07 -25.19 -2.76
N ALA A 12 -0.09 -26.06 -3.75
CA ALA A 12 0.70 -27.28 -3.86
C ALA A 12 2.20 -26.97 -4.02
N ASP A 13 2.56 -26.03 -4.87
CA ASP A 13 3.96 -25.63 -5.10
C ASP A 13 4.59 -25.03 -3.84
N MET A 14 3.84 -24.25 -3.08
CA MET A 14 4.27 -23.74 -1.80
C MET A 14 4.48 -24.87 -0.79
N LEU A 15 3.51 -25.79 -0.60
CA LEU A 15 3.59 -26.88 0.36
C LEU A 15 4.71 -27.88 0.03
N LEU A 16 5.01 -28.07 -1.26
CA LEU A 16 6.11 -28.91 -1.74
C LEU A 16 7.47 -28.20 -1.74
N GLY A 17 7.53 -26.94 -1.29
CA GLY A 17 8.76 -26.17 -1.23
C GLY A 17 9.33 -25.72 -2.57
N LYS A 18 8.55 -25.80 -3.66
CA LYS A 18 8.98 -25.32 -4.98
C LYS A 18 9.00 -23.78 -5.06
N VAL A 19 8.16 -23.13 -4.25
CA VAL A 19 8.05 -21.69 -4.15
C VAL A 19 8.15 -21.28 -2.68
N ASN A 20 9.05 -20.35 -2.37
CA ASN A 20 9.15 -19.77 -1.04
C ASN A 20 8.06 -18.70 -0.89
N PRO A 21 7.15 -18.81 0.11
CA PRO A 21 6.11 -17.82 0.33
C PRO A 21 6.69 -16.46 0.68
N SER A 22 6.04 -15.39 0.21
CA SER A 22 6.50 -14.02 0.42
C SER A 22 5.36 -13.01 0.57
N GLY A 23 4.13 -13.50 0.65
CA GLY A 23 2.95 -12.65 0.86
C GLY A 23 2.93 -12.05 2.26
N LYS A 24 2.37 -10.85 2.39
CA LYS A 24 2.13 -10.18 3.67
C LYS A 24 0.65 -9.91 3.82
N LEU A 25 0.14 -10.03 5.05
CA LEU A 25 -1.25 -9.72 5.38
C LEU A 25 -1.48 -8.21 5.28
N ASN A 26 -2.54 -7.82 4.61
CA ASN A 26 -2.96 -6.42 4.46
C ASN A 26 -4.07 -6.02 5.46
N TYR A 27 -4.29 -6.82 6.47
CA TYR A 27 -5.15 -6.55 7.64
C TYR A 27 -4.70 -7.40 8.83
N SER A 28 -5.13 -7.02 10.03
CA SER A 28 -4.87 -7.79 11.25
C SER A 28 -5.92 -8.87 11.42
N PHE A 29 -5.51 -10.10 11.74
CA PHE A 29 -6.43 -11.15 12.16
C PHE A 29 -6.71 -11.06 13.65
N PRO A 30 -7.96 -10.97 14.07
CA PRO A 30 -8.33 -10.98 15.49
C PRO A 30 -8.14 -12.39 16.09
N GLN A 31 -7.96 -12.48 17.40
CA GLN A 31 -7.87 -13.75 18.10
C GLN A 31 -9.22 -14.48 18.19
N SER A 32 -10.31 -13.74 18.18
CA SER A 32 -11.68 -14.25 18.22
C SER A 32 -12.64 -13.21 17.66
N VAL A 33 -13.91 -13.61 17.48
CA VAL A 33 -15.00 -12.71 17.08
C VAL A 33 -15.16 -11.55 18.07
N GLY A 34 -14.93 -11.78 19.36
CA GLY A 34 -14.97 -10.74 20.40
C GLY A 34 -13.81 -9.78 20.39
N HIS A 35 -12.77 -10.02 19.56
CA HIS A 35 -11.57 -9.16 19.45
C HIS A 35 -11.71 -8.15 18.30
N LEU A 36 -12.88 -7.60 18.07
CA LEU A 36 -13.13 -6.57 17.07
C LEU A 36 -13.52 -5.26 17.76
N PRO A 37 -13.07 -4.12 17.22
CA PRO A 37 -12.19 -3.93 16.05
C PRO A 37 -10.70 -4.21 16.38
N CYS A 38 -9.95 -4.75 15.41
CA CYS A 38 -8.53 -5.09 15.56
C CYS A 38 -7.69 -4.33 14.52
N TYR A 39 -7.20 -3.15 14.88
CA TYR A 39 -6.44 -2.27 13.99
C TYR A 39 -4.96 -2.23 14.36
N TYR A 40 -4.06 -2.25 13.37
CA TYR A 40 -2.64 -2.02 13.61
C TYR A 40 -2.32 -0.54 13.86
N ASN A 41 -3.14 0.35 13.32
CA ASN A 41 -3.03 1.81 13.40
C ASN A 41 -4.07 2.41 14.36
N TYR A 42 -4.26 1.79 15.51
CA TYR A 42 -5.17 2.27 16.53
C TYR A 42 -4.76 3.63 17.09
N LEU A 43 -5.73 4.36 17.63
CA LEU A 43 -5.47 5.63 18.29
C LEU A 43 -4.96 5.41 19.72
N PRO A 44 -3.98 6.21 20.20
CA PRO A 44 -3.51 6.12 21.56
C PRO A 44 -4.63 6.50 22.53
N THR A 45 -4.73 5.79 23.65
CA THR A 45 -5.64 6.13 24.73
C THR A 45 -4.85 6.57 25.96
N ASP A 46 -5.36 7.54 26.68
CA ASP A 46 -4.79 8.05 27.93
C ASP A 46 -4.78 6.98 29.07
N LYS A 47 -5.59 5.95 28.94
CA LYS A 47 -5.81 4.90 29.95
C LYS A 47 -5.00 3.64 29.71
N GLY A 48 -4.11 3.65 28.72
CA GLY A 48 -3.25 2.52 28.43
C GLY A 48 -3.98 1.26 27.96
N PHE A 49 -5.01 1.45 27.16
CA PHE A 49 -5.91 0.43 26.64
C PHE A 49 -5.20 -0.83 26.12
N TYR A 50 -4.08 -0.64 25.42
CA TYR A 50 -3.30 -1.73 24.83
C TYR A 50 -2.08 -2.17 25.68
N ARG A 51 -2.00 -1.76 26.93
CA ARG A 51 -0.84 -2.07 27.79
C ARG A 51 -0.96 -3.40 28.54
N SER A 52 -2.16 -3.74 28.97
CA SER A 52 -2.40 -5.01 29.66
C SER A 52 -3.84 -5.48 29.49
N PRO A 53 -4.06 -6.78 29.22
CA PRO A 53 -5.41 -7.34 29.20
C PRO A 53 -6.02 -7.30 30.61
N GLY A 54 -7.34 -7.18 30.64
CA GLY A 54 -8.08 -7.34 31.87
C GLY A 54 -8.11 -8.78 32.38
N SER A 55 -8.61 -8.95 33.59
CA SER A 55 -8.92 -10.26 34.17
C SER A 55 -10.31 -10.24 34.82
N LYS A 56 -10.83 -11.43 35.17
CA LYS A 56 -12.12 -11.55 35.84
C LYS A 56 -12.22 -10.70 37.12
N ASN A 57 -11.14 -10.65 37.89
CA ASN A 57 -11.10 -9.97 39.19
C ASN A 57 -10.62 -8.52 39.09
N LYS A 58 -9.98 -8.16 37.97
CA LYS A 58 -9.49 -6.82 37.69
C LYS A 58 -9.73 -6.53 36.20
N PRO A 59 -10.93 -6.11 35.84
CA PRO A 59 -11.24 -5.78 34.45
C PRO A 59 -10.26 -4.74 33.90
N GLY A 60 -9.71 -5.01 32.73
CA GLY A 60 -8.92 -4.04 31.98
C GLY A 60 -9.83 -3.02 31.28
N LYS A 61 -9.19 -2.16 30.52
CA LYS A 61 -9.88 -1.18 29.65
C LYS A 61 -9.73 -1.54 28.18
N ASP A 62 -9.28 -2.74 27.94
CA ASP A 62 -9.10 -3.39 26.65
C ASP A 62 -10.14 -4.50 26.43
N TYR A 63 -9.84 -5.47 25.60
CA TYR A 63 -10.71 -6.63 25.38
C TYR A 63 -10.77 -7.51 26.61
N VAL A 64 -11.97 -7.69 27.15
CA VAL A 64 -12.19 -8.46 28.38
C VAL A 64 -11.72 -9.90 28.18
N PHE A 65 -10.82 -10.36 29.07
CA PHE A 65 -10.22 -11.69 29.07
C PHE A 65 -9.36 -12.03 27.84
N SER A 66 -9.03 -11.07 26.98
CA SER A 66 -8.22 -11.28 25.78
C SER A 66 -7.04 -10.34 25.75
N SER A 67 -5.95 -10.78 25.14
CA SER A 67 -4.84 -9.90 24.80
C SER A 67 -5.30 -8.91 23.72
N PRO A 68 -4.88 -7.64 23.75
CA PRO A 68 -5.14 -6.68 22.68
C PRO A 68 -4.32 -6.94 21.40
N LYS A 69 -3.36 -7.88 21.46
CA LYS A 69 -2.54 -8.23 20.30
C LYS A 69 -3.34 -9.04 19.29
N ALA A 70 -3.21 -8.71 18.02
CA ALA A 70 -3.75 -9.52 16.94
C ALA A 70 -3.23 -10.96 17.00
N LEU A 71 -3.99 -11.91 16.47
CA LEU A 71 -3.49 -13.27 16.23
C LEU A 71 -2.37 -13.25 15.22
N TRP A 72 -2.59 -12.55 14.10
CA TRP A 72 -1.57 -12.18 13.12
C TRP A 72 -1.72 -10.70 12.80
N ALA A 73 -0.62 -9.97 12.97
CA ALA A 73 -0.61 -8.53 12.77
C ALA A 73 -0.68 -8.16 11.29
N PHE A 74 -1.08 -6.94 11.00
CA PHE A 74 -0.92 -6.34 9.68
C PHE A 74 0.54 -6.42 9.23
N GLY A 75 0.77 -6.81 7.99
CA GLY A 75 2.12 -7.00 7.45
C GLY A 75 2.76 -8.34 7.78
N HIS A 76 2.13 -9.19 8.61
CA HIS A 76 2.64 -10.53 8.94
C HIS A 76 2.76 -11.40 7.69
N GLY A 77 3.82 -12.23 7.65
CA GLY A 77 4.04 -13.21 6.59
C GLY A 77 5.08 -14.22 6.99
N LEU A 78 5.05 -15.38 6.36
CA LEU A 78 5.99 -16.48 6.59
C LEU A 78 6.91 -16.65 5.37
N SER A 79 8.08 -17.23 5.61
CA SER A 79 9.06 -17.59 4.61
C SER A 79 9.77 -18.87 5.05
N TYR A 80 10.33 -19.62 4.10
CA TYR A 80 11.21 -20.78 4.39
C TYR A 80 12.65 -20.35 4.66
N THR A 81 12.95 -19.05 4.62
CA THR A 81 14.25 -18.49 4.98
C THR A 81 14.08 -17.36 5.99
N ASP A 82 15.16 -16.98 6.64
CA ASP A 82 15.19 -15.92 7.64
C ASP A 82 15.94 -14.70 7.15
N PHE A 83 15.47 -13.51 7.60
CA PHE A 83 16.04 -12.23 7.23
C PHE A 83 16.43 -11.43 8.48
N GLU A 84 17.67 -10.96 8.50
CA GLU A 84 18.20 -10.09 9.53
C GLU A 84 18.29 -8.65 9.02
N TYR A 85 17.70 -7.73 9.77
CA TYR A 85 17.75 -6.29 9.49
C TYR A 85 18.97 -5.71 10.20
N LEU A 86 20.04 -5.44 9.46
CA LEU A 86 21.33 -5.06 10.00
C LEU A 86 21.38 -3.58 10.37
N SER A 87 20.87 -2.72 9.52
CA SER A 87 20.89 -1.27 9.72
C SER A 87 19.82 -0.58 8.90
N ALA A 88 19.45 0.62 9.33
CA ALA A 88 18.65 1.55 8.53
C ALA A 88 19.21 2.96 8.67
N THR A 89 19.37 3.66 7.55
CA THR A 89 19.81 5.05 7.50
C THR A 89 18.85 5.88 6.68
N THR A 90 18.84 7.17 6.92
CA THR A 90 18.08 8.15 6.14
C THR A 90 19.04 9.08 5.42
N SER A 91 18.62 9.60 4.28
CA SER A 91 19.45 10.54 3.49
C SER A 91 19.78 11.84 4.23
N LYS A 92 18.88 12.24 5.15
CA LYS A 92 18.99 13.42 6.02
C LYS A 92 18.43 13.09 7.40
N GLU A 93 18.59 14.00 8.37
CA GLU A 93 17.89 13.98 9.66
C GLU A 93 16.74 14.98 9.67
N ASP A 94 16.92 16.12 8.98
CA ASP A 94 15.95 17.21 8.90
C ASP A 94 15.43 17.34 7.46
N TYR A 95 14.11 17.48 7.34
CA TYR A 95 13.41 17.48 6.06
C TYR A 95 12.48 18.69 5.93
N ALA A 96 12.44 19.27 4.73
CA ALA A 96 11.40 20.19 4.32
C ALA A 96 10.16 19.44 3.81
N CYS A 97 9.02 20.11 3.72
CA CYS A 97 7.75 19.49 3.29
C CYS A 97 7.77 18.98 1.85
N GLU A 98 8.63 19.53 1.01
CA GLU A 98 8.79 19.16 -0.40
C GLU A 98 9.78 18.00 -0.61
N ASP A 99 10.50 17.61 0.45
CA ASP A 99 11.53 16.57 0.38
C ASP A 99 10.91 15.16 0.26
N VAL A 100 11.79 14.23 -0.10
CA VAL A 100 11.53 12.79 -0.06
C VAL A 100 12.46 12.15 0.97
N ILE A 101 11.88 11.44 1.92
CA ILE A 101 12.62 10.65 2.90
C ILE A 101 13.08 9.38 2.18
N GLU A 102 14.40 9.22 2.00
CA GLU A 102 14.98 7.99 1.50
C GLU A 102 15.48 7.16 2.68
N VAL A 103 14.85 6.01 2.92
CA VAL A 103 15.23 5.06 3.95
C VAL A 103 15.99 3.92 3.30
N THR A 104 17.29 3.82 3.57
CA THR A 104 18.16 2.74 3.09
C THR A 104 18.29 1.69 4.19
N ILE A 105 17.85 0.46 3.90
CA ILE A 105 17.78 -0.65 4.85
C ILE A 105 18.74 -1.74 4.35
N ALA A 106 19.71 -2.16 5.19
CA ALA A 106 20.55 -3.30 4.91
C ALA A 106 19.92 -4.58 5.52
N ILE A 107 19.61 -5.55 4.65
CA ILE A 107 18.96 -6.81 5.04
C ILE A 107 19.82 -7.97 4.54
N ARG A 108 20.08 -8.93 5.40
CA ARG A 108 20.79 -10.17 5.12
C ARG A 108 19.84 -11.35 5.16
N ASN A 109 19.92 -12.21 4.17
CA ASN A 109 19.28 -13.51 4.22
C ASN A 109 20.20 -14.48 5.01
N THR A 110 19.76 -14.88 6.19
CA THR A 110 20.53 -15.76 7.10
C THR A 110 20.09 -17.21 7.03
N GLY A 111 19.01 -17.51 6.28
CA GLY A 111 18.51 -18.88 6.14
C GLY A 111 19.09 -19.60 4.93
N ASP A 112 18.50 -20.75 4.62
CA ASP A 112 19.05 -21.71 3.67
C ASP A 112 18.52 -21.58 2.24
N TYR A 113 17.53 -20.73 2.00
CA TYR A 113 16.86 -20.59 0.71
C TYR A 113 16.90 -19.14 0.22
N ASP A 114 16.86 -18.96 -1.09
CA ASP A 114 16.54 -17.66 -1.69
C ASP A 114 15.12 -17.25 -1.28
N GLY A 115 14.92 -15.98 -0.99
CA GLY A 115 13.61 -15.51 -0.54
C GLY A 115 13.32 -14.07 -0.91
N LEU A 116 12.03 -13.79 -1.08
CA LEU A 116 11.52 -12.44 -1.25
C LEU A 116 11.15 -11.89 0.12
N GLU A 117 11.82 -10.81 0.55
CA GLU A 117 11.43 -10.06 1.75
C GLU A 117 10.65 -8.80 1.37
N VAL A 118 9.82 -8.34 2.29
CA VAL A 118 9.06 -7.10 2.17
C VAL A 118 9.30 -6.24 3.41
N PRO A 119 10.41 -5.48 3.45
CA PRO A 119 10.62 -4.50 4.49
C PRO A 119 9.53 -3.43 4.43
N GLN A 120 9.02 -3.07 5.60
CA GLN A 120 7.93 -2.12 5.79
C GLN A 120 8.41 -0.96 6.65
N VAL A 121 8.08 0.25 6.26
CA VAL A 121 8.38 1.47 7.01
C VAL A 121 7.07 2.07 7.49
N TYR A 122 6.87 1.99 8.79
CA TYR A 122 5.79 2.66 9.49
C TYR A 122 6.29 3.99 10.03
N VAL A 123 5.40 4.96 10.11
CA VAL A 123 5.71 6.27 10.65
C VAL A 123 4.76 6.59 11.80
N ARG A 124 5.32 7.11 12.86
CA ARG A 124 4.60 7.65 14.00
C ARG A 124 4.90 9.13 14.12
N ASP A 125 3.87 9.94 14.10
CA ASP A 125 3.97 11.33 14.54
C ASP A 125 4.11 11.35 16.07
N MET A 126 5.19 11.93 16.57
CA MET A 126 5.48 11.91 18.01
C MET A 126 4.68 12.96 18.78
N VAL A 127 4.39 14.11 18.15
CA VAL A 127 3.62 15.20 18.76
C VAL A 127 2.83 15.91 17.66
N SER A 128 1.53 15.75 17.67
CA SER A 128 0.61 16.35 16.69
C SER A 128 -0.49 17.17 17.35
N SER A 129 -1.04 18.14 16.61
CA SER A 129 -2.13 19.02 17.08
C SER A 129 -3.47 18.30 17.24
N VAL A 130 -3.61 17.14 16.62
CA VAL A 130 -4.78 16.25 16.68
C VAL A 130 -4.33 14.82 17.02
N VAL A 131 -5.26 13.99 17.48
CA VAL A 131 -4.95 12.60 17.82
C VAL A 131 -4.62 11.84 16.53
N MET A 132 -3.40 11.30 16.46
CA MET A 132 -2.90 10.51 15.33
C MET A 132 -2.77 9.04 15.72
N PRO A 133 -2.85 8.12 14.75
CA PRO A 133 -2.56 6.70 14.98
C PRO A 133 -1.17 6.46 15.57
N VAL A 134 -1.01 5.40 16.33
CA VAL A 134 0.29 4.99 16.92
C VAL A 134 1.35 4.71 15.88
N GLN A 135 0.93 4.35 14.67
CA GLN A 135 1.78 4.12 13.50
C GLN A 135 0.93 4.01 12.23
N GLU A 136 1.49 4.35 11.09
CA GLU A 136 0.88 4.17 9.78
C GLU A 136 1.92 3.66 8.79
N LEU A 137 1.58 2.66 7.98
CA LEU A 137 2.45 2.20 6.89
C LEU A 137 2.58 3.29 5.83
N LYS A 138 3.79 3.76 5.59
CA LYS A 138 4.07 4.80 4.58
C LYS A 138 4.93 4.32 3.41
N GLY A 139 5.62 3.19 3.58
CA GLY A 139 6.40 2.64 2.48
C GLY A 139 6.73 1.16 2.67
N PHE A 140 6.88 0.46 1.57
CA PHE A 140 7.37 -0.92 1.52
C PHE A 140 7.97 -1.20 0.15
N GLU A 141 8.82 -2.23 0.09
CA GLU A 141 9.40 -2.71 -1.17
C GLU A 141 9.50 -4.23 -1.10
N LYS A 142 9.25 -4.92 -2.22
CA LYS A 142 9.41 -6.38 -2.32
C LYS A 142 10.69 -6.71 -3.06
N VAL A 143 11.63 -7.38 -2.39
CA VAL A 143 12.98 -7.58 -2.90
C VAL A 143 13.44 -9.03 -2.74
N LEU A 144 14.02 -9.61 -3.81
CA LEU A 144 14.68 -10.91 -3.74
C LEU A 144 16.06 -10.74 -3.10
N ILE A 145 16.32 -11.57 -2.06
CA ILE A 145 17.61 -11.66 -1.38
C ILE A 145 18.05 -13.13 -1.41
N LYS A 146 19.14 -13.41 -2.08
CA LYS A 146 19.66 -14.77 -2.20
C LYS A 146 20.21 -15.28 -0.87
N LYS A 147 20.29 -16.58 -0.71
CA LYS A 147 20.92 -17.22 0.46
C LYS A 147 22.31 -16.61 0.75
N GLY A 148 22.51 -16.15 1.97
CA GLY A 148 23.74 -15.51 2.44
C GLY A 148 24.00 -14.09 1.93
N GLU A 149 23.18 -13.58 1.00
CA GLU A 149 23.31 -12.22 0.45
C GLU A 149 22.91 -11.18 1.49
N THR A 150 23.65 -10.07 1.50
CA THR A 150 23.23 -8.82 2.14
C THR A 150 22.87 -7.82 1.06
N LYS A 151 21.66 -7.28 1.12
CA LYS A 151 21.16 -6.34 0.13
C LYS A 151 20.72 -5.04 0.75
N GLN A 152 20.98 -3.94 0.08
CA GLN A 152 20.43 -2.63 0.44
C GLN A 152 19.12 -2.39 -0.31
N VAL A 153 18.10 -2.00 0.44
CA VAL A 153 16.76 -1.68 -0.05
C VAL A 153 16.49 -0.21 0.25
N ILE A 154 16.09 0.55 -0.76
CA ILE A 154 15.78 1.98 -0.61
C ILE A 154 14.27 2.15 -0.72
N ILE A 155 13.65 2.68 0.32
CA ILE A 155 12.23 3.02 0.36
C ILE A 155 12.10 4.54 0.38
N LYS A 156 11.34 5.09 -0.56
CA LYS A 156 11.13 6.52 -0.72
C LYS A 156 9.75 6.93 -0.22
N ILE A 157 9.70 7.85 0.72
CA ILE A 157 8.47 8.36 1.31
C ILE A 157 8.45 9.88 1.14
N PRO A 158 7.58 10.45 0.29
CA PRO A 158 7.41 11.90 0.22
C PRO A 158 6.98 12.44 1.59
N VAL A 159 7.57 13.53 2.05
CA VAL A 159 7.19 14.15 3.32
C VAL A 159 5.70 14.52 3.33
N SER A 160 5.13 14.85 2.18
CA SER A 160 3.69 15.11 2.01
C SER A 160 2.77 13.95 2.44
N GLU A 161 3.28 12.70 2.49
CA GLU A 161 2.52 11.54 2.99
C GLU A 161 2.41 11.51 4.53
N LEU A 162 3.16 12.36 5.23
CA LEU A 162 3.06 12.56 6.69
C LEU A 162 1.93 13.54 7.07
N ALA A 163 1.22 14.07 6.08
CA ALA A 163 0.18 15.06 6.30
C ALA A 163 -1.01 14.50 7.08
N LEU A 164 -1.52 15.32 7.99
CA LEU A 164 -2.74 15.09 8.75
C LEU A 164 -3.82 16.14 8.38
N TYR A 165 -5.06 15.91 8.81
CA TYR A 165 -6.10 16.93 8.80
C TYR A 165 -6.12 17.63 10.15
N ASN A 166 -5.80 18.92 10.15
CA ASN A 166 -5.81 19.73 11.35
C ASN A 166 -7.24 20.11 11.81
N LYS A 167 -7.38 20.90 12.88
CA LYS A 167 -8.68 21.31 13.42
C LYS A 167 -9.54 22.13 12.45
N GLU A 168 -8.92 22.79 11.49
CA GLU A 168 -9.57 23.55 10.41
C GLU A 168 -9.91 22.68 9.20
N MET A 169 -9.76 21.34 9.31
CA MET A 169 -9.98 20.38 8.22
C MET A 169 -9.09 20.62 6.99
N LYS A 170 -7.92 21.21 7.20
CA LYS A 170 -6.91 21.39 6.16
C LYS A 170 -5.90 20.26 6.25
N LYS A 171 -5.54 19.69 5.11
CA LYS A 171 -4.48 18.67 5.02
C LYS A 171 -3.13 19.37 5.04
N VAL A 172 -2.37 19.19 6.11
CA VAL A 172 -1.09 19.87 6.36
C VAL A 172 -0.05 18.87 6.88
N VAL A 173 1.21 19.14 6.63
CA VAL A 173 2.32 18.50 7.36
C VAL A 173 2.68 19.43 8.50
N GLU A 174 2.61 18.96 9.74
CA GLU A 174 3.04 19.73 10.90
C GLU A 174 4.55 19.58 11.13
N PRO A 175 5.25 20.62 11.59
CA PRO A 175 6.65 20.51 11.97
C PRO A 175 6.76 19.68 13.24
N GLY A 176 7.79 18.88 13.34
CA GLY A 176 7.99 18.03 14.52
C GLY A 176 8.84 16.80 14.25
N ALA A 177 8.96 15.98 15.27
CA ALA A 177 9.69 14.72 15.21
C ALA A 177 8.78 13.57 14.77
N PHE A 178 9.26 12.75 13.86
CA PHE A 178 8.61 11.55 13.37
C PHE A 178 9.49 10.33 13.63
N GLU A 179 8.94 9.29 14.23
CA GLU A 179 9.62 8.02 14.42
C GLU A 179 9.35 7.11 13.22
N LEU A 180 10.38 6.78 12.45
CA LEU A 180 10.37 5.74 11.45
C LEU A 180 10.57 4.39 12.13
N GLN A 181 9.64 3.48 11.94
CA GLN A 181 9.63 2.14 12.51
C GLN A 181 9.77 1.15 11.35
N ILE A 182 10.95 0.56 11.22
CA ILE A 182 11.29 -0.34 10.12
C ILE A 182 11.17 -1.79 10.62
N GLY A 183 10.39 -2.60 9.92
CA GLY A 183 10.14 -3.97 10.36
C GLY A 183 9.57 -4.88 9.28
N ARG A 184 9.22 -6.09 9.72
CA ARG A 184 8.63 -7.16 8.89
C ARG A 184 7.09 -7.14 8.94
N ALA A 185 6.54 -6.59 10.01
CA ALA A 185 5.11 -6.45 10.28
C ALA A 185 4.89 -5.30 11.27
N SER A 186 3.65 -4.90 11.47
CA SER A 186 3.29 -3.78 12.35
C SER A 186 3.63 -4.03 13.83
N ASP A 187 3.77 -5.27 14.24
CA ASP A 187 4.18 -5.69 15.60
C ASP A 187 5.60 -6.29 15.64
N ASP A 188 6.29 -6.38 14.51
CA ASP A 188 7.65 -6.88 14.39
C ASP A 188 8.59 -5.78 13.85
N ILE A 189 8.77 -4.73 14.66
CA ILE A 189 9.65 -3.60 14.35
C ILE A 189 11.07 -3.95 14.78
N ARG A 190 12.02 -3.85 13.85
CA ARG A 190 13.42 -4.21 14.02
C ARG A 190 14.31 -3.03 14.31
N ILE A 191 14.07 -1.91 13.62
CA ILE A 191 14.88 -0.70 13.73
C ILE A 191 13.95 0.49 13.87
N LYS A 192 14.34 1.44 14.72
CA LYS A 192 13.67 2.72 14.88
C LYS A 192 14.64 3.84 14.60
N LYS A 193 14.18 4.87 13.91
CA LYS A 193 14.94 6.09 13.63
C LYS A 193 14.02 7.29 13.74
N VAL A 194 14.53 8.37 14.33
CA VAL A 194 13.80 9.65 14.41
C VAL A 194 14.34 10.58 13.34
N ILE A 195 13.42 11.27 12.68
CA ILE A 195 13.68 12.37 11.75
C ILE A 195 12.88 13.59 12.20
N THR A 196 13.27 14.77 11.72
CA THR A 196 12.57 16.03 11.99
C THR A 196 12.04 16.63 10.69
N VAL A 197 10.82 17.17 10.75
CA VAL A 197 10.30 18.08 9.73
C VAL A 197 10.37 19.50 10.26
N GLU A 198 11.19 20.35 9.61
CA GLU A 198 11.55 21.66 10.17
C GLU A 198 10.45 22.72 10.03
N ARG A 199 9.60 22.65 9.02
CA ARG A 199 8.61 23.65 8.71
C ARG A 199 7.29 23.06 8.26
N ALA A 200 6.21 23.58 8.86
CA ALA A 200 4.88 23.39 8.31
C ALA A 200 4.84 23.92 6.87
N SER A 201 4.28 23.15 5.96
CA SER A 201 3.83 23.73 4.72
C SER A 201 2.56 24.52 5.03
N GLU A 202 2.61 25.85 4.96
CA GLU A 202 1.39 26.66 4.91
C GLU A 202 0.61 26.40 3.60
N LYS A 203 1.24 25.72 2.64
CA LYS A 203 0.61 25.30 1.41
C LYS A 203 -0.29 24.11 1.66
N TYR A 204 -1.55 24.31 1.40
CA TYR A 204 -2.54 23.27 1.28
C TYR A 204 -2.01 22.11 0.41
N ILE A 205 -1.95 20.90 0.96
CA ILE A 205 -1.58 19.71 0.20
C ILE A 205 -2.83 19.22 -0.54
N PRO A 206 -2.89 19.35 -1.89
CA PRO A 206 -4.08 19.01 -2.64
C PRO A 206 -4.43 17.53 -2.47
N THR A 207 -5.67 17.26 -2.14
CA THR A 207 -6.22 15.89 -2.13
C THR A 207 -6.37 15.38 -3.58
N LEU A 208 -6.56 14.07 -3.76
CA LEU A 208 -6.88 13.50 -5.07
C LEU A 208 -8.08 14.21 -5.71
N ARG A 209 -9.11 14.53 -4.92
CA ARG A 209 -10.31 15.26 -5.36
C ARG A 209 -10.01 16.68 -5.87
N ASP A 210 -9.01 17.33 -5.29
CA ASP A 210 -8.58 18.67 -5.74
C ASP A 210 -7.73 18.58 -7.01
N LYS A 211 -6.95 17.52 -7.15
CA LYS A 211 -6.22 17.21 -8.40
C LYS A 211 -7.19 16.96 -9.55
N GLU A 212 -8.26 16.23 -9.29
CA GLU A 212 -9.34 15.99 -10.28
C GLU A 212 -10.05 17.29 -10.68
N LYS A 213 -10.35 18.18 -9.71
CA LYS A 213 -10.92 19.51 -10.00
C LYS A 213 -9.96 20.36 -10.83
N LYS A 214 -8.65 20.29 -10.59
CA LYS A 214 -7.65 21.04 -11.36
C LYS A 214 -7.54 20.51 -12.79
N VAL A 215 -7.66 19.20 -13.00
CA VAL A 215 -7.75 18.57 -14.33
C VAL A 215 -9.03 19.00 -15.04
N SER A 216 -10.15 19.15 -14.32
CA SER A 216 -11.40 19.63 -14.92
C SER A 216 -11.42 21.13 -15.22
N SER A 217 -10.59 21.93 -14.54
CA SER A 217 -10.49 23.40 -14.79
C SER A 217 -9.43 23.78 -15.83
N THR A 218 -8.54 22.88 -16.21
CA THR A 218 -7.62 23.04 -17.35
C THR A 218 -8.27 22.66 -18.69
N LYS A 219 -9.59 22.85 -18.83
CA LYS A 219 -10.32 22.68 -20.07
C LYS A 219 -10.03 23.82 -21.07
N ASN A 220 -8.77 23.94 -21.48
CA ASN A 220 -8.39 24.60 -22.74
C ASN A 220 -7.14 23.94 -23.34
N MET A 221 -6.94 22.65 -23.11
CA MET A 221 -6.11 21.87 -24.01
C MET A 221 -7.02 21.47 -25.18
N THR A 222 -6.76 22.01 -26.34
CA THR A 222 -7.32 21.51 -27.60
C THR A 222 -6.97 20.03 -27.70
N ALA A 223 -7.96 19.18 -27.38
CA ALA A 223 -7.79 17.75 -27.48
C ALA A 223 -7.56 17.42 -28.98
N THR A 224 -6.37 16.95 -29.28
CA THR A 224 -6.03 16.51 -30.64
C THR A 224 -6.72 15.17 -30.88
N PRO A 225 -7.45 15.01 -31.97
CA PRO A 225 -8.06 13.75 -32.31
C PRO A 225 -6.98 12.69 -32.62
N VAL A 226 -7.11 11.55 -32.00
CA VAL A 226 -6.21 10.40 -32.16
C VAL A 226 -6.99 9.27 -32.82
N VAL A 227 -6.37 8.55 -33.73
CA VAL A 227 -6.96 7.33 -34.31
C VAL A 227 -6.58 6.14 -33.41
N VAL A 228 -7.57 5.55 -32.76
CA VAL A 228 -7.41 4.34 -31.96
C VAL A 228 -7.70 3.12 -32.81
N LYS A 229 -6.73 2.21 -32.87
CA LYS A 229 -6.86 0.92 -33.60
C LYS A 229 -6.72 -0.22 -32.62
N GLY A 230 -7.47 -1.27 -32.79
CA GLY A 230 -7.39 -2.46 -31.95
C GLY A 230 -8.05 -3.67 -32.58
N THR A 231 -7.98 -4.78 -31.86
CA THR A 231 -8.62 -6.06 -32.23
C THR A 231 -9.43 -6.56 -31.05
N ILE A 232 -10.66 -6.96 -31.28
CA ILE A 232 -11.54 -7.55 -30.26
C ILE A 232 -11.44 -9.07 -30.33
N ARG A 233 -11.23 -9.71 -29.15
CA ARG A 233 -11.14 -11.15 -28.99
C ARG A 233 -12.01 -11.58 -27.81
N ASP A 234 -12.49 -12.83 -27.87
CA ASP A 234 -13.13 -13.47 -26.72
C ASP A 234 -12.09 -13.97 -25.67
N VAL A 235 -12.59 -14.59 -24.61
CA VAL A 235 -11.74 -15.15 -23.54
C VAL A 235 -10.86 -16.33 -23.99
N GLN A 236 -11.19 -16.97 -25.10
CA GLN A 236 -10.40 -18.03 -25.74
C GLN A 236 -9.46 -17.46 -26.82
N ALA A 237 -9.32 -16.15 -26.93
CA ALA A 237 -8.49 -15.44 -27.90
C ALA A 237 -8.98 -15.51 -29.36
N ASN A 238 -10.20 -15.98 -29.63
CA ASN A 238 -10.79 -15.93 -30.96
C ASN A 238 -11.15 -14.52 -31.38
N LEU A 239 -10.97 -14.18 -32.66
CA LEU A 239 -11.34 -12.90 -33.23
C LEU A 239 -12.85 -12.73 -33.26
N LEU A 240 -13.35 -11.57 -32.82
CA LEU A 240 -14.77 -11.26 -32.80
C LEU A 240 -15.12 -10.24 -33.87
N PRO A 241 -15.64 -10.65 -35.02
CA PRO A 241 -16.20 -9.77 -36.02
C PRO A 241 -17.61 -9.27 -35.62
N GLN A 242 -18.07 -8.17 -36.21
CA GLN A 242 -19.41 -7.62 -36.00
C GLN A 242 -19.67 -7.13 -34.58
N VAL A 243 -18.60 -6.73 -33.84
CA VAL A 243 -18.69 -6.10 -32.54
C VAL A 243 -18.67 -4.58 -32.70
N THR A 244 -19.57 -3.90 -32.04
CA THR A 244 -19.65 -2.45 -32.06
C THR A 244 -18.66 -1.84 -31.07
N VAL A 245 -17.83 -0.93 -31.55
CA VAL A 245 -16.92 -0.10 -30.76
C VAL A 245 -17.36 1.34 -30.85
N LYS A 246 -17.67 1.96 -29.73
CA LYS A 246 -18.18 3.31 -29.61
C LYS A 246 -17.27 4.21 -28.79
N VAL A 247 -17.07 5.44 -29.29
CA VAL A 247 -16.30 6.48 -28.60
C VAL A 247 -17.04 7.81 -28.76
N GLY A 248 -17.59 8.33 -27.69
CA GLY A 248 -18.38 9.54 -27.73
C GLY A 248 -19.59 9.40 -28.66
N LYS A 249 -19.59 10.14 -29.77
CA LYS A 249 -20.64 10.08 -30.82
C LYS A 249 -20.26 9.21 -32.02
N GLU A 250 -19.02 8.77 -32.11
CA GLU A 250 -18.54 7.92 -33.19
C GLU A 250 -18.72 6.43 -32.84
N GLU A 251 -19.02 5.64 -33.84
CA GLU A 251 -19.25 4.21 -33.73
C GLU A 251 -18.67 3.49 -34.95
N VAL A 252 -18.03 2.34 -34.71
CA VAL A 252 -17.49 1.48 -35.76
C VAL A 252 -17.73 0.02 -35.41
N VAL A 253 -17.94 -0.81 -36.44
CA VAL A 253 -18.10 -2.26 -36.25
C VAL A 253 -16.81 -2.96 -36.68
N THR A 254 -16.37 -3.97 -35.89
CA THR A 254 -15.17 -4.74 -36.23
C THR A 254 -15.36 -5.50 -37.57
N ASN A 255 -14.29 -5.58 -38.34
CA ASN A 255 -14.25 -6.34 -39.59
C ASN A 255 -14.21 -7.86 -39.36
N SER A 256 -14.09 -8.65 -40.42
CA SER A 256 -14.00 -10.12 -40.36
C SER A 256 -12.81 -10.64 -39.57
N LYS A 257 -11.79 -9.82 -39.29
CA LYS A 257 -10.63 -10.11 -38.45
C LYS A 257 -10.76 -9.53 -37.06
N GLY A 258 -11.93 -9.07 -36.62
CA GLY A 258 -12.14 -8.45 -35.33
C GLY A 258 -11.45 -7.08 -35.16
N GLU A 259 -10.92 -6.47 -36.23
CA GLU A 259 -10.16 -5.23 -36.17
C GLU A 259 -11.09 -4.02 -36.28
N TYR A 260 -10.75 -2.93 -35.58
CA TYR A 260 -11.42 -1.64 -35.68
C TYR A 260 -10.41 -0.49 -35.72
N SER A 261 -10.89 0.64 -36.26
CA SER A 261 -10.19 1.92 -36.28
C SER A 261 -11.21 3.04 -36.07
N ILE A 262 -11.09 3.81 -34.99
CA ILE A 262 -12.06 4.86 -34.62
C ILE A 262 -11.30 6.13 -34.21
N ARG A 263 -11.88 7.30 -34.52
CA ARG A 263 -11.34 8.57 -34.01
C ARG A 263 -11.83 8.80 -32.59
N ALA A 264 -10.91 9.19 -31.71
CA ALA A 264 -11.20 9.49 -30.33
C ALA A 264 -10.45 10.74 -29.89
N MET A 265 -10.97 11.45 -28.94
CA MET A 265 -10.23 12.47 -28.21
C MET A 265 -9.46 11.77 -27.06
N SER A 266 -8.34 12.32 -26.63
CA SER A 266 -7.52 11.75 -25.54
C SER A 266 -8.26 11.58 -24.20
N THR A 267 -9.45 12.17 -24.07
CA THR A 267 -10.31 12.11 -22.88
C THR A 267 -11.52 11.19 -23.03
N ASP A 268 -11.67 10.56 -24.19
CA ASP A 268 -12.86 9.73 -24.47
C ASP A 268 -12.72 8.33 -23.85
N THR A 269 -13.88 7.75 -23.50
CA THR A 269 -14.00 6.37 -23.06
C THR A 269 -14.45 5.49 -24.22
N LEU A 270 -13.75 4.38 -24.44
CA LEU A 270 -14.08 3.38 -25.43
C LEU A 270 -15.06 2.37 -24.82
N ILE A 271 -16.22 2.23 -25.48
CA ILE A 271 -17.26 1.28 -25.08
C ILE A 271 -17.36 0.19 -26.16
N VAL A 272 -17.32 -1.06 -25.73
CA VAL A 272 -17.47 -2.22 -26.60
C VAL A 272 -18.80 -2.89 -26.29
N SER A 273 -19.60 -3.15 -27.30
CA SER A 273 -20.90 -3.82 -27.16
C SER A 273 -21.14 -4.80 -28.29
N GLY A 274 -21.84 -5.89 -28.00
CA GLY A 274 -22.21 -6.89 -29.01
C GLY A 274 -23.08 -7.99 -28.42
N SER A 275 -23.82 -8.69 -29.26
CA SER A 275 -24.74 -9.77 -28.86
C SER A 275 -24.08 -11.08 -28.46
N LYS A 276 -22.74 -11.11 -28.35
CA LYS A 276 -21.91 -12.31 -28.02
C LYS A 276 -21.01 -12.12 -26.83
N PHE A 277 -21.31 -11.13 -25.96
CA PHE A 277 -20.69 -10.97 -24.65
C PHE A 277 -21.61 -11.45 -23.56
#